data_51844f6a7141cd0144bc84fbb735228b
#
_entry.id   51844f6a7141cd0144bc84fbb735228b
#
_cell.length_a   1.000
_cell.length_b   1.000
_cell.length_c   1.000
_cell.angle_alpha   90.00
_cell.angle_beta   90.00
_cell.angle_gamma   90.00
#
_symmetry.space_group_name_H-M   'P 1'
#
loop_
_entity.id
_entity.type
_entity.pdbx_description
1 polymer ?
#
loop_
_entity_poly.entity_id
_entity_poly.type
_entity_poly.pdbx_seq_one_letter_code
_entity_poly.pdbx_strand_id
1 'polypeptide(L)'
;MRYGVTMFATDLSIDVVELARAVEERGLDSLWLPEHTHIPTSRTTPHPSGAELAEKYKRSLDPLVALAAAASATTTLRLGTGILLPAQRDPIVTAKAVASLDHVSGGRVALGVGFGWNEDEMADHGVDYRGRRAVARQHVLAMQALWRDDEASFAGEHVRIPPSWSWPKPAQRDRAGLPFVPVLVGGGAGPKLFAHAVEYADGWMPIGGAGLSTALPTLRAALADAGRDPDLFEVIPFASIPDHGKLDHYQGLGVTETVFDLPSAPRDEVLPVLDRYAAIVAERAGDRARG
;
A
#
# COMPACT_ATOMS: atom_id res chain seq x y z
N MET A 1 16.44 3.84 5.92
CA MET A 1 15.22 4.17 5.14
C MET A 1 15.30 3.42 3.83
N ARG A 2 14.21 2.73 3.45
CA ARG A 2 14.04 2.03 2.17
C ARG A 2 13.56 3.00 1.08
N TYR A 3 13.73 2.61 -0.18
CA TYR A 3 13.32 3.40 -1.34
C TYR A 3 12.53 2.52 -2.31
N GLY A 4 11.28 2.87 -2.55
CA GLY A 4 10.40 2.16 -3.48
C GLY A 4 9.90 3.03 -4.62
N VAL A 5 9.18 2.40 -5.53
CA VAL A 5 8.48 3.08 -6.62
C VAL A 5 7.01 2.67 -6.67
N THR A 6 6.18 3.57 -7.18
CA THR A 6 4.79 3.28 -7.53
C THR A 6 4.52 3.61 -8.98
N MET A 7 3.64 2.84 -9.60
CA MET A 7 3.16 3.09 -10.96
C MET A 7 1.74 2.56 -11.13
N PHE A 8 0.90 3.26 -11.86
CA PHE A 8 -0.29 2.64 -12.44
C PHE A 8 0.15 1.70 -13.57
N ALA A 9 0.21 0.39 -13.27
CA ALA A 9 0.43 -0.63 -14.28
C ALA A 9 -0.82 -0.76 -15.16
N THR A 10 -0.66 -0.61 -16.47
CA THR A 10 -1.76 -0.60 -17.44
C THR A 10 -1.40 -1.45 -18.67
N ASP A 11 -2.36 -1.70 -19.53
CA ASP A 11 -2.15 -2.34 -20.83
C ASP A 11 -1.31 -1.51 -21.81
N LEU A 12 -1.04 -0.23 -21.51
CA LEU A 12 -0.22 0.68 -22.30
C LEU A 12 1.13 1.02 -21.67
N SER A 13 1.35 0.58 -20.41
CA SER A 13 2.60 0.83 -19.69
C SER A 13 3.64 -0.26 -19.98
N ILE A 14 4.86 -0.06 -19.46
CA ILE A 14 5.85 -1.14 -19.36
C ILE A 14 5.20 -2.37 -18.71
N ASP A 15 5.56 -3.57 -19.19
CA ASP A 15 5.11 -4.83 -18.59
C ASP A 15 5.49 -4.91 -17.11
N VAL A 16 4.56 -5.37 -16.26
CA VAL A 16 4.76 -5.36 -14.80
C VAL A 16 5.88 -6.31 -14.34
N VAL A 17 6.10 -7.41 -15.06
CA VAL A 17 7.19 -8.35 -14.76
C VAL A 17 8.54 -7.73 -15.11
N GLU A 18 8.62 -7.07 -16.26
CA GLU A 18 9.80 -6.33 -16.66
C GLU A 18 10.09 -5.19 -15.68
N LEU A 19 9.09 -4.41 -15.29
CA LEU A 19 9.22 -3.35 -14.31
C LEU A 19 9.75 -3.87 -12.98
N ALA A 20 9.16 -4.94 -12.45
CA ALA A 20 9.55 -5.51 -11.15
C ALA A 20 11.03 -5.96 -11.15
N ARG A 21 11.47 -6.63 -12.21
CA ARG A 21 12.89 -6.99 -12.40
C ARG A 21 13.78 -5.76 -12.46
N ALA A 22 13.39 -4.77 -13.26
CA ALA A 22 14.17 -3.54 -13.42
C ALA A 22 14.31 -2.76 -12.11
N VAL A 23 13.28 -2.76 -11.25
CA VAL A 23 13.30 -2.15 -9.91
C VAL A 23 14.27 -2.90 -8.98
N GLU A 24 14.16 -4.25 -8.93
CA GLU A 24 15.03 -5.09 -8.09
C GLU A 24 16.51 -5.00 -8.53
N GLU A 25 16.78 -5.11 -9.82
CA GLU A 25 18.13 -5.04 -10.41
C GLU A 25 18.83 -3.70 -10.13
N ARG A 26 18.07 -2.63 -9.95
CA ARG A 26 18.57 -1.29 -9.62
C ARG A 26 18.70 -1.03 -8.13
N GLY A 27 18.46 -2.04 -7.29
CA GLY A 27 18.61 -1.95 -5.85
C GLY A 27 17.56 -1.07 -5.16
N LEU A 28 16.40 -0.88 -5.78
CA LEU A 28 15.25 -0.32 -5.08
C LEU A 28 14.51 -1.42 -4.29
N ASP A 29 13.91 -1.04 -3.17
CA ASP A 29 13.43 -1.98 -2.16
C ASP A 29 12.00 -2.47 -2.40
N SER A 30 11.18 -1.71 -3.15
CA SER A 30 9.75 -2.05 -3.27
C SER A 30 9.07 -1.54 -4.55
N LEU A 31 8.02 -2.27 -4.96
CA LEU A 31 7.09 -1.89 -6.01
C LEU A 31 5.68 -1.83 -5.44
N TRP A 32 4.98 -0.71 -5.69
CA TRP A 32 3.63 -0.45 -5.20
C TRP A 32 2.67 -0.20 -6.37
N LEU A 33 1.52 -0.88 -6.38
CA LEU A 33 0.51 -0.74 -7.42
C LEU A 33 -0.81 -0.25 -6.84
N PRO A 34 -1.41 0.81 -7.38
CA PRO A 34 -2.73 1.30 -6.98
C PRO A 34 -3.87 0.47 -7.56
N GLU A 35 -5.07 0.71 -7.04
CA GLU A 35 -6.28 0.04 -7.49
C GLU A 35 -7.33 1.02 -8.00
N HIS A 36 -7.88 0.71 -9.18
CA HIS A 36 -9.22 1.07 -9.64
C HIS A 36 -9.79 -0.12 -10.41
N THR A 37 -10.99 -0.56 -10.08
CA THR A 37 -11.62 -1.69 -10.77
C THR A 37 -12.19 -1.29 -12.11
N HIS A 38 -12.79 -0.11 -12.17
CA HIS A 38 -13.36 0.53 -13.36
C HIS A 38 -13.61 2.01 -13.06
N ILE A 39 -13.87 2.77 -14.07
CA ILE A 39 -14.31 4.17 -13.95
C ILE A 39 -15.63 4.33 -14.68
N PRO A 40 -16.75 4.58 -14.00
CA PRO A 40 -18.04 4.82 -14.64
C PRO A 40 -17.98 6.01 -15.62
N THR A 41 -18.48 5.83 -16.82
CA THR A 41 -18.51 6.92 -17.83
C THR A 41 -19.45 8.06 -17.44
N SER A 42 -20.45 7.74 -16.62
CA SER A 42 -21.40 8.70 -16.01
C SER A 42 -20.86 9.41 -14.76
N ARG A 43 -19.60 9.15 -14.39
CA ARG A 43 -19.00 9.70 -13.18
C ARG A 43 -19.16 11.20 -13.04
N THR A 44 -19.66 11.63 -11.90
CA THR A 44 -19.78 13.05 -11.50
C THR A 44 -18.76 13.45 -10.44
N THR A 45 -18.19 12.49 -9.71
CA THR A 45 -17.16 12.73 -8.69
C THR A 45 -15.90 13.33 -9.34
N PRO A 46 -15.47 14.55 -8.94
CA PRO A 46 -14.25 15.14 -9.48
C PRO A 46 -13.01 14.39 -8.97
N HIS A 47 -11.93 14.43 -9.77
CA HIS A 47 -10.64 13.95 -9.27
C HIS A 47 -10.17 14.83 -8.08
N PRO A 48 -9.55 14.25 -7.02
CA PRO A 48 -9.15 15.00 -5.82
C PRO A 48 -8.22 16.20 -6.08
N SER A 49 -7.43 16.17 -7.15
CA SER A 49 -6.59 17.31 -7.56
C SER A 49 -7.34 18.39 -8.34
N GLY A 50 -8.61 18.18 -8.70
CA GLY A 50 -9.38 19.03 -9.60
C GLY A 50 -8.99 18.90 -11.08
N ALA A 51 -8.01 18.08 -11.42
CA ALA A 51 -7.59 17.86 -12.81
C ALA A 51 -8.55 16.92 -13.55
N GLU A 52 -8.45 16.90 -14.87
CA GLU A 52 -9.10 15.88 -15.71
C GLU A 52 -8.58 14.48 -15.35
N LEU A 53 -9.46 13.49 -15.44
CA LEU A 53 -9.08 12.11 -15.10
C LEU A 53 -8.12 11.55 -16.16
N ALA A 54 -6.89 11.26 -15.73
CA ALA A 54 -5.89 10.68 -16.62
C ALA A 54 -6.27 9.25 -17.07
N GLU A 55 -5.84 8.88 -18.28
CA GLU A 55 -6.13 7.59 -18.92
C GLU A 55 -5.78 6.38 -18.03
N LYS A 56 -4.70 6.48 -17.25
CA LYS A 56 -4.21 5.42 -16.38
C LYS A 56 -5.22 4.90 -15.35
N TYR A 57 -6.18 5.75 -14.93
CA TYR A 57 -7.18 5.37 -13.92
C TYR A 57 -8.17 4.32 -14.43
N LYS A 58 -8.55 4.40 -15.71
CA LYS A 58 -9.51 3.46 -16.31
C LYS A 58 -8.86 2.23 -16.94
N ARG A 59 -7.53 2.12 -16.87
CA ARG A 59 -6.74 1.03 -17.48
C ARG A 59 -5.91 0.25 -16.47
N SER A 60 -5.96 0.59 -15.18
CA SER A 60 -5.12 -0.07 -14.18
C SER A 60 -5.41 -1.58 -14.12
N LEU A 61 -4.35 -2.37 -14.08
CA LEU A 61 -4.44 -3.80 -13.82
C LEU A 61 -4.91 -4.05 -12.37
N ASP A 62 -5.57 -5.18 -12.12
CA ASP A 62 -5.80 -5.61 -10.74
C ASP A 62 -4.45 -5.76 -10.02
N PRO A 63 -4.24 -5.04 -8.89
CA PRO A 63 -2.94 -5.01 -8.23
C PRO A 63 -2.51 -6.37 -7.69
N LEU A 64 -3.42 -7.22 -7.20
CA LEU A 64 -3.04 -8.53 -6.65
C LEU A 64 -2.60 -9.49 -7.74
N VAL A 65 -3.25 -9.44 -8.92
CA VAL A 65 -2.86 -10.23 -10.09
C VAL A 65 -1.51 -9.77 -10.63
N ALA A 66 -1.32 -8.45 -10.77
CA ALA A 66 -0.07 -7.87 -11.27
C ALA A 66 1.10 -8.13 -10.30
N LEU A 67 0.87 -7.98 -8.99
CA LEU A 67 1.88 -8.28 -7.96
C LEU A 67 2.21 -9.77 -7.88
N ALA A 68 1.28 -10.68 -8.20
CA ALA A 68 1.59 -12.11 -8.27
C ALA A 68 2.55 -12.43 -9.43
N ALA A 69 2.37 -11.79 -10.58
CA ALA A 69 3.31 -11.89 -11.69
C ALA A 69 4.69 -11.31 -11.32
N ALA A 70 4.73 -10.14 -10.69
CA ALA A 70 5.97 -9.52 -10.18
C ALA A 70 6.67 -10.41 -9.14
N ALA A 71 5.91 -11.04 -8.22
CA ALA A 71 6.43 -11.92 -7.19
C ALA A 71 7.20 -13.12 -7.76
N SER A 72 6.67 -13.71 -8.83
CA SER A 72 7.30 -14.86 -9.48
C SER A 72 8.59 -14.52 -10.23
N ALA A 73 8.82 -13.25 -10.51
CA ALA A 73 9.95 -12.75 -11.31
C ALA A 73 11.04 -12.07 -10.50
N THR A 74 10.84 -11.92 -9.19
CA THR A 74 11.75 -11.23 -8.24
C THR A 74 12.00 -12.10 -7.01
N THR A 75 13.05 -11.79 -6.26
CA THR A 75 13.49 -12.59 -5.11
C THR A 75 13.48 -11.84 -3.78
N THR A 76 13.76 -10.54 -3.82
CA THR A 76 13.91 -9.68 -2.62
C THR A 76 12.96 -8.50 -2.61
N LEU A 77 12.42 -8.11 -3.77
CA LEU A 77 11.57 -6.94 -3.92
C LEU A 77 10.31 -7.04 -3.05
N ARG A 78 10.09 -6.06 -2.17
CA ARG A 78 8.85 -5.90 -1.43
C ARG A 78 7.74 -5.51 -2.41
N LEU A 79 6.57 -6.12 -2.27
CA LEU A 79 5.44 -5.99 -3.19
C LEU A 79 4.24 -5.44 -2.43
N GLY A 80 3.76 -4.28 -2.82
CA GLY A 80 2.70 -3.62 -2.08
C GLY A 80 1.57 -3.07 -2.93
N THR A 81 0.40 -2.95 -2.33
CA THR A 81 -0.69 -2.17 -2.90
C THR A 81 -0.58 -0.72 -2.45
N GLY A 82 -0.69 0.21 -3.37
CA GLY A 82 -0.58 1.63 -3.06
C GLY A 82 -1.66 2.49 -3.71
N ILE A 83 -2.90 2.26 -3.32
CA ILE A 83 -3.53 1.48 -2.24
C ILE A 83 -4.61 0.54 -2.80
N LEU A 84 -4.90 -0.55 -2.09
CA LEU A 84 -6.08 -1.38 -2.30
C LEU A 84 -7.30 -0.73 -1.65
N LEU A 85 -8.49 -0.96 -2.21
CA LEU A 85 -9.75 -0.40 -1.75
C LEU A 85 -10.62 -1.48 -1.06
N PRO A 86 -10.41 -1.78 0.23
CA PRO A 86 -11.07 -2.91 0.89
C PRO A 86 -12.60 -2.82 0.87
N ALA A 87 -13.17 -1.60 0.91
CA ALA A 87 -14.63 -1.43 0.87
C ALA A 87 -15.27 -1.94 -0.43
N GLN A 88 -14.51 -2.00 -1.53
CA GLN A 88 -14.98 -2.43 -2.85
C GLN A 88 -14.72 -3.92 -3.12
N ARG A 89 -14.16 -4.66 -2.17
CA ARG A 89 -13.77 -6.06 -2.32
C ARG A 89 -14.46 -6.96 -1.31
N ASP A 90 -14.77 -8.18 -1.70
CA ASP A 90 -15.16 -9.22 -0.75
C ASP A 90 -13.98 -9.55 0.18
N PRO A 91 -14.13 -9.44 1.52
CA PRO A 91 -13.02 -9.62 2.46
C PRO A 91 -12.52 -11.08 2.53
N ILE A 92 -13.37 -12.09 2.30
CA ILE A 92 -12.97 -13.50 2.35
C ILE A 92 -12.09 -13.83 1.14
N VAL A 93 -12.54 -13.42 -0.05
CA VAL A 93 -11.79 -13.61 -1.29
C VAL A 93 -10.47 -12.83 -1.25
N THR A 94 -10.50 -11.60 -0.74
CA THR A 94 -9.31 -10.75 -0.62
C THR A 94 -8.30 -11.31 0.38
N ALA A 95 -8.77 -11.79 1.55
CA ALA A 95 -7.90 -12.45 2.52
C ALA A 95 -7.19 -13.66 1.92
N LYS A 96 -7.93 -14.48 1.14
CA LYS A 96 -7.38 -15.63 0.43
C LYS A 96 -6.34 -15.22 -0.61
N ALA A 97 -6.64 -14.24 -1.44
CA ALA A 97 -5.75 -13.77 -2.50
C ALA A 97 -4.44 -13.21 -1.92
N VAL A 98 -4.53 -12.37 -0.87
CA VAL A 98 -3.36 -11.78 -0.20
C VAL A 98 -2.50 -12.85 0.48
N ALA A 99 -3.09 -13.80 1.21
CA ALA A 99 -2.34 -14.89 1.83
C ALA A 99 -1.64 -15.78 0.77
N SER A 100 -2.30 -16.03 -0.36
CA SER A 100 -1.71 -16.78 -1.48
C SER A 100 -0.55 -16.01 -2.12
N LEU A 101 -0.73 -14.71 -2.36
CA LEU A 101 0.32 -13.84 -2.87
C LEU A 101 1.52 -13.81 -1.92
N ASP A 102 1.27 -13.75 -0.60
CA ASP A 102 2.33 -13.77 0.40
C ASP A 102 3.14 -15.07 0.35
N HIS A 103 2.50 -16.21 0.14
CA HIS A 103 3.19 -17.49 -0.11
C HIS A 103 3.99 -17.49 -1.41
N VAL A 104 3.40 -17.05 -2.51
CA VAL A 104 4.08 -16.99 -3.83
C VAL A 104 5.30 -16.07 -3.78
N SER A 105 5.21 -14.99 -3.03
CA SER A 105 6.31 -14.05 -2.87
C SER A 105 7.37 -14.49 -1.84
N GLY A 106 7.11 -15.52 -1.03
CA GLY A 106 8.00 -15.90 0.07
C GLY A 106 7.98 -14.89 1.22
N GLY A 107 6.82 -14.27 1.51
CA GLY A 107 6.65 -13.34 2.63
C GLY A 107 7.11 -11.90 2.34
N ARG A 108 6.90 -11.40 1.12
CA ARG A 108 7.32 -10.05 0.70
C ARG A 108 6.16 -9.07 0.51
N VAL A 109 4.93 -9.45 0.86
CA VAL A 109 3.75 -8.62 0.64
C VAL A 109 3.58 -7.56 1.73
N ALA A 110 3.12 -6.38 1.35
CA ALA A 110 2.59 -5.36 2.24
C ALA A 110 1.26 -4.82 1.67
N LEU A 111 0.23 -4.80 2.50
CA LEU A 111 -1.10 -4.39 2.06
C LEU A 111 -1.37 -2.94 2.42
N GLY A 112 -1.08 -2.02 1.50
CA GLY A 112 -1.52 -0.65 1.61
C GLY A 112 -3.01 -0.55 1.30
N VAL A 113 -3.79 -0.02 2.23
CA VAL A 113 -5.24 0.08 2.14
C VAL A 113 -5.71 1.53 2.24
N GLY A 114 -6.83 1.85 1.59
CA GLY A 114 -7.41 3.17 1.68
C GLY A 114 -8.93 3.16 1.55
N PHE A 115 -9.50 4.36 1.48
CA PHE A 115 -10.96 4.51 1.59
C PHE A 115 -11.63 4.89 0.27
N GLY A 116 -10.84 5.10 -0.80
CA GLY A 116 -11.36 5.52 -2.10
C GLY A 116 -11.86 6.97 -2.12
N TRP A 117 -11.86 7.56 -3.30
CA TRP A 117 -12.32 8.92 -3.54
C TRP A 117 -13.49 8.99 -4.53
N ASN A 118 -13.60 8.02 -5.44
CA ASN A 118 -14.58 8.00 -6.52
C ASN A 118 -15.90 7.39 -6.00
N GLU A 119 -16.89 8.27 -5.75
CA GLU A 119 -18.18 7.87 -5.21
C GLU A 119 -18.97 6.99 -6.19
N ASP A 120 -18.87 7.29 -7.48
CA ASP A 120 -19.59 6.57 -8.54
C ASP A 120 -19.05 5.13 -8.67
N GLU A 121 -17.73 4.93 -8.69
CA GLU A 121 -17.10 3.60 -8.70
C GLU A 121 -17.51 2.79 -7.46
N MET A 122 -17.51 3.43 -6.29
CA MET A 122 -17.87 2.79 -5.04
C MET A 122 -19.34 2.38 -5.00
N ALA A 123 -20.23 3.21 -5.53
CA ALA A 123 -21.66 2.91 -5.62
C ALA A 123 -21.94 1.67 -6.48
N ASP A 124 -21.20 1.47 -7.57
CA ASP A 124 -21.32 0.26 -8.42
C ASP A 124 -20.88 -1.02 -7.69
N HIS A 125 -20.03 -0.89 -6.67
CA HIS A 125 -19.71 -1.99 -5.74
C HIS A 125 -20.73 -2.15 -4.58
N GLY A 126 -21.82 -1.40 -4.59
CA GLY A 126 -22.87 -1.47 -3.57
C GLY A 126 -22.51 -0.82 -2.23
N VAL A 127 -21.50 0.04 -2.21
CA VAL A 127 -21.01 0.69 -0.99
C VAL A 127 -21.42 2.16 -0.95
N ASP A 128 -22.15 2.57 0.09
CA ASP A 128 -22.37 3.99 0.37
C ASP A 128 -21.06 4.68 0.73
N TYR A 129 -20.75 5.75 0.00
CA TYR A 129 -19.52 6.53 0.21
C TYR A 129 -19.36 7.04 1.65
N ARG A 130 -20.46 7.42 2.31
CA ARG A 130 -20.41 7.91 3.69
C ARG A 130 -20.02 6.81 4.68
N GLY A 131 -20.43 5.56 4.42
CA GLY A 131 -20.15 4.39 5.23
C GLY A 131 -18.80 3.72 4.92
N ARG A 132 -18.13 4.07 3.82
CA ARG A 132 -16.96 3.36 3.28
C ARG A 132 -15.82 3.08 4.27
N ARG A 133 -15.60 4.00 5.24
CA ARG A 133 -14.56 3.81 6.26
C ARG A 133 -14.91 2.70 7.24
N ALA A 134 -16.17 2.59 7.64
CA ALA A 134 -16.66 1.52 8.51
C ALA A 134 -16.59 0.17 7.79
N VAL A 135 -17.03 0.12 6.53
CA VAL A 135 -16.91 -1.07 5.68
C VAL A 135 -15.46 -1.50 5.54
N ALA A 136 -14.57 -0.59 5.09
CA ALA A 136 -13.15 -0.90 4.91
C ALA A 136 -12.49 -1.40 6.21
N ARG A 137 -12.77 -0.76 7.34
CA ARG A 137 -12.28 -1.18 8.66
C ARG A 137 -12.71 -2.62 8.98
N GLN A 138 -13.98 -2.94 8.84
CA GLN A 138 -14.48 -4.28 9.15
C GLN A 138 -13.94 -5.34 8.20
N HIS A 139 -13.77 -5.01 6.91
CA HIS A 139 -13.16 -5.91 5.95
C HIS A 139 -11.69 -6.20 6.31
N VAL A 140 -10.90 -5.18 6.69
CA VAL A 140 -9.52 -5.38 7.12
C VAL A 140 -9.44 -6.24 8.38
N LEU A 141 -10.24 -5.95 9.40
CA LEU A 141 -10.27 -6.75 10.63
C LEU A 141 -10.70 -8.21 10.38
N ALA A 142 -11.67 -8.42 9.49
CA ALA A 142 -12.09 -9.77 9.07
C ALA A 142 -10.97 -10.52 8.34
N MET A 143 -10.22 -9.84 7.45
CA MET A 143 -9.05 -10.42 6.78
C MET A 143 -7.96 -10.79 7.81
N GLN A 144 -7.67 -9.93 8.76
CA GLN A 144 -6.68 -10.19 9.83
C GLN A 144 -7.09 -11.40 10.69
N ALA A 145 -8.38 -11.55 11.04
CA ALA A 145 -8.87 -12.73 11.73
C ALA A 145 -8.65 -14.02 10.90
N LEU A 146 -9.01 -13.98 9.60
CA LEU A 146 -8.80 -15.11 8.68
C LEU A 146 -7.31 -15.49 8.53
N TRP A 147 -6.40 -14.55 8.66
CA TRP A 147 -4.96 -14.85 8.60
C TRP A 147 -4.42 -15.42 9.90
N ARG A 148 -4.85 -14.90 11.06
CA ARG A 148 -4.27 -15.24 12.36
C ARG A 148 -4.80 -16.53 12.97
N ASP A 149 -6.13 -16.67 12.99
CA ASP A 149 -6.79 -17.71 13.76
C ASP A 149 -6.91 -19.00 12.96
N ASP A 150 -6.66 -20.16 13.60
CA ASP A 150 -6.82 -21.45 12.92
C ASP A 150 -8.28 -21.66 12.49
N GLU A 151 -9.19 -21.54 13.45
CA GLU A 151 -10.64 -21.42 13.21
C GLU A 151 -11.04 -19.97 13.43
N ALA A 152 -11.15 -19.22 12.31
CA ALA A 152 -11.43 -17.80 12.31
C ALA A 152 -12.94 -17.53 12.30
N SER A 153 -13.36 -16.52 13.03
CA SER A 153 -14.72 -15.97 12.93
C SER A 153 -14.70 -14.45 13.02
N PHE A 154 -15.69 -13.80 12.43
CA PHE A 154 -15.86 -12.36 12.54
C PHE A 154 -17.33 -11.99 12.58
N ALA A 155 -17.72 -11.08 13.48
CA ALA A 155 -19.10 -10.62 13.63
C ALA A 155 -19.14 -9.09 13.63
N GLY A 156 -19.36 -8.50 12.47
CA GLY A 156 -19.52 -7.06 12.28
C GLY A 156 -20.88 -6.71 11.68
N GLU A 157 -21.12 -5.43 11.52
CA GLU A 157 -22.30 -4.88 10.86
C GLU A 157 -22.29 -5.12 9.34
N HIS A 158 -21.10 -4.95 8.73
CA HIS A 158 -20.91 -5.02 7.27
C HIS A 158 -20.38 -6.37 6.79
N VAL A 159 -19.85 -7.20 7.68
CA VAL A 159 -19.35 -8.54 7.34
C VAL A 159 -19.54 -9.49 8.51
N ARG A 160 -19.99 -10.70 8.20
CA ARG A 160 -20.13 -11.80 9.17
C ARG A 160 -19.51 -13.06 8.59
N ILE A 161 -18.58 -13.66 9.34
CA ILE A 161 -17.93 -14.91 8.99
C ILE A 161 -18.17 -15.88 10.16
N PRO A 162 -18.91 -16.99 9.96
CA PRO A 162 -19.03 -18.03 10.96
C PRO A 162 -17.64 -18.71 11.17
N PRO A 163 -17.46 -19.50 12.25
CA PRO A 163 -16.23 -20.27 12.45
C PRO A 163 -15.82 -21.01 11.16
N SER A 164 -14.62 -20.71 10.66
CA SER A 164 -14.19 -21.13 9.33
C SER A 164 -12.67 -21.34 9.28
N TRP A 165 -12.23 -22.32 8.52
CA TRP A 165 -10.84 -22.50 8.17
C TRP A 165 -10.52 -21.76 6.87
N SER A 166 -9.45 -20.95 6.91
CA SER A 166 -8.90 -20.28 5.73
C SER A 166 -7.41 -20.54 5.61
N TRP A 167 -7.03 -21.51 4.81
CA TRP A 167 -5.65 -21.90 4.53
C TRP A 167 -5.33 -21.73 3.03
N PRO A 168 -4.05 -21.43 2.63
CA PRO A 168 -2.90 -21.25 3.53
C PRO A 168 -3.02 -19.95 4.35
N LYS A 169 -2.37 -19.94 5.51
CA LYS A 169 -2.13 -18.69 6.26
C LYS A 169 -1.01 -17.92 5.55
N PRO A 170 -0.85 -16.58 5.73
CA PRO A 170 0.32 -15.85 5.26
C PRO A 170 1.64 -16.52 5.67
N ALA A 171 2.66 -16.40 4.84
CA ALA A 171 4.00 -16.90 5.14
C ALA A 171 4.70 -16.06 6.20
N GLN A 172 4.44 -14.75 6.22
CA GLN A 172 4.99 -13.82 7.19
C GLN A 172 4.49 -14.10 8.61
N ARG A 173 5.32 -13.75 9.59
CA ARG A 173 4.99 -13.87 11.01
C ARG A 173 5.25 -12.55 11.71
N ASP A 174 4.33 -12.18 12.63
CA ASP A 174 4.56 -11.05 13.52
C ASP A 174 5.56 -11.42 14.64
N ARG A 175 5.82 -10.48 15.56
CA ARG A 175 6.74 -10.70 16.68
C ARG A 175 6.27 -11.78 17.66
N ALA A 176 4.99 -12.06 17.71
CA ALA A 176 4.43 -13.13 18.51
C ALA A 176 4.47 -14.49 17.77
N GLY A 177 4.98 -14.53 16.54
CA GLY A 177 5.02 -15.71 15.70
C GLY A 177 3.71 -16.04 15.00
N LEU A 178 2.72 -15.15 15.05
CA LEU A 178 1.43 -15.37 14.44
C LEU A 178 1.45 -14.97 12.96
N PRO A 179 0.71 -15.67 12.08
CA PRO A 179 0.61 -15.33 10.67
C PRO A 179 0.03 -13.94 10.48
N PHE A 180 0.65 -13.11 9.64
CA PHE A 180 0.14 -11.77 9.32
C PHE A 180 0.65 -11.30 7.96
N VAL A 181 0.01 -10.26 7.43
CA VAL A 181 0.53 -9.41 6.36
C VAL A 181 0.51 -7.98 6.90
N PRO A 182 1.60 -7.21 6.79
CA PRO A 182 1.61 -5.82 7.22
C PRO A 182 0.52 -5.01 6.51
N VAL A 183 -0.34 -4.35 7.28
CA VAL A 183 -1.41 -3.48 6.79
C VAL A 183 -1.00 -2.02 6.98
N LEU A 184 -0.98 -1.26 5.90
CA LEU A 184 -0.58 0.15 5.90
C LEU A 184 -1.78 0.99 5.49
N VAL A 185 -2.19 1.98 6.31
CA VAL A 185 -3.35 2.80 6.00
C VAL A 185 -2.94 4.06 5.23
N GLY A 186 -3.53 4.27 4.05
CA GLY A 186 -3.33 5.45 3.22
C GLY A 186 -4.30 6.58 3.55
N GLY A 187 -3.82 7.81 3.43
CA GLY A 187 -4.64 9.01 3.56
C GLY A 187 -3.98 10.17 4.28
N GLY A 188 -4.66 11.33 4.27
CA GLY A 188 -4.20 12.54 4.95
C GLY A 188 -4.27 12.43 6.48
N ALA A 189 -3.33 13.08 7.16
CA ALA A 189 -3.29 13.14 8.62
C ALA A 189 -4.59 13.68 9.23
N GLY A 190 -4.99 13.10 10.34
CA GLY A 190 -6.13 13.58 11.11
C GLY A 190 -6.70 12.52 12.06
N PRO A 191 -7.56 12.93 13.01
CA PRO A 191 -8.04 12.06 14.08
C PRO A 191 -8.70 10.76 13.56
N LYS A 192 -9.49 10.87 12.50
CA LYS A 192 -10.17 9.70 11.90
C LYS A 192 -9.19 8.71 11.30
N LEU A 193 -8.11 9.18 10.63
CA LEU A 193 -7.09 8.28 10.09
C LEU A 193 -6.27 7.65 11.21
N PHE A 194 -5.89 8.45 12.20
CA PHE A 194 -5.08 7.97 13.33
C PHE A 194 -5.81 6.91 14.16
N ALA A 195 -7.13 7.02 14.30
CA ALA A 195 -7.93 5.96 14.92
C ALA A 195 -7.79 4.62 14.16
N HIS A 196 -7.87 4.63 12.84
CA HIS A 196 -7.63 3.44 12.01
C HIS A 196 -6.18 2.94 12.13
N ALA A 197 -5.21 3.86 12.10
CA ALA A 197 -3.79 3.52 12.24
C ALA A 197 -3.52 2.81 13.58
N VAL A 198 -4.03 3.34 14.67
CA VAL A 198 -3.86 2.79 16.03
C VAL A 198 -4.55 1.44 16.18
N GLU A 199 -5.72 1.25 15.59
CA GLU A 199 -6.55 0.07 15.80
C GLU A 199 -6.01 -1.18 15.08
N TYR A 200 -5.63 -1.07 13.80
CA TYR A 200 -5.36 -2.26 12.98
C TYR A 200 -4.16 -2.14 12.02
N ALA A 201 -3.59 -0.94 11.83
CA ALA A 201 -2.54 -0.79 10.83
C ALA A 201 -1.13 -0.93 11.45
N ASP A 202 -0.20 -1.39 10.63
CA ASP A 202 1.23 -1.50 10.96
C ASP A 202 2.04 -0.31 10.42
N GLY A 203 1.39 0.55 9.65
CA GLY A 203 2.01 1.76 9.10
C GLY A 203 1.00 2.73 8.49
N TRP A 204 1.53 3.89 8.12
CA TRP A 204 0.81 4.99 7.47
C TRP A 204 1.47 5.39 6.16
N MET A 205 0.65 5.56 5.11
CA MET A 205 1.06 5.97 3.76
C MET A 205 0.46 7.35 3.43
N PRO A 206 1.07 8.46 3.88
CA PRO A 206 0.65 9.80 3.46
C PRO A 206 1.03 10.08 2.01
N ILE A 207 0.21 10.83 1.28
CA ILE A 207 0.60 11.31 -0.05
C ILE A 207 1.55 12.50 0.12
N GLY A 208 2.76 12.38 -0.44
CA GLY A 208 3.83 13.35 -0.24
C GLY A 208 4.26 13.44 1.22
N GLY A 209 4.97 14.51 1.56
CA GLY A 209 5.51 14.72 2.90
C GLY A 209 5.02 15.98 3.61
N ALA A 210 4.03 16.65 3.04
CA ALA A 210 3.51 17.87 3.63
C ALA A 210 2.88 17.59 5.00
N GLY A 211 3.29 18.33 6.03
CA GLY A 211 2.74 18.22 7.38
C GLY A 211 3.21 17.02 8.20
N LEU A 212 4.15 16.19 7.72
CA LEU A 212 4.65 15.06 8.49
C LEU A 212 5.26 15.46 9.83
N SER A 213 6.08 16.49 9.86
CA SER A 213 6.72 16.97 11.10
C SER A 213 5.71 17.37 12.19
N THR A 214 4.53 17.83 11.80
CA THR A 214 3.45 18.17 12.73
C THR A 214 2.58 16.94 13.07
N ALA A 215 2.35 16.05 12.11
CA ALA A 215 1.46 14.92 12.26
C ALA A 215 2.07 13.75 13.06
N LEU A 216 3.36 13.48 12.85
CA LEU A 216 4.04 12.33 13.45
C LEU A 216 4.08 12.35 14.99
N PRO A 217 4.34 13.47 15.67
CA PRO A 217 4.27 13.50 17.14
C PRO A 217 2.89 13.09 17.67
N THR A 218 1.81 13.57 17.04
CA THR A 218 0.43 13.23 17.44
C THR A 218 0.13 11.75 17.19
N LEU A 219 0.54 11.21 16.05
CA LEU A 219 0.35 9.78 15.75
C LEU A 219 1.13 8.88 16.71
N ARG A 220 2.40 9.22 16.97
CA ARG A 220 3.25 8.46 17.90
C ARG A 220 2.69 8.47 19.33
N ALA A 221 2.21 9.60 19.79
CA ALA A 221 1.53 9.69 21.08
C ALA A 221 0.29 8.79 21.13
N ALA A 222 -0.56 8.82 20.10
CA ALA A 222 -1.76 7.99 20.02
C ALA A 222 -1.44 6.49 19.99
N LEU A 223 -0.35 6.08 19.31
CA LEU A 223 0.13 4.69 19.33
C LEU A 223 0.60 4.28 20.72
N ALA A 224 1.41 5.12 21.38
CA ALA A 224 1.92 4.87 22.72
C ALA A 224 0.79 4.79 23.76
N ASP A 225 -0.20 5.68 23.70
CA ASP A 225 -1.38 5.68 24.56
C ASP A 225 -2.21 4.39 24.41
N ALA A 226 -2.19 3.79 23.21
CA ALA A 226 -2.81 2.50 22.94
C ALA A 226 -1.92 1.29 23.28
N GLY A 227 -0.77 1.49 23.90
CA GLY A 227 0.18 0.43 24.25
C GLY A 227 0.94 -0.16 23.05
N ARG A 228 0.97 0.54 21.92
CA ARG A 228 1.72 0.14 20.72
C ARG A 228 3.06 0.87 20.68
N ASP A 229 4.11 0.17 20.28
CA ASP A 229 5.44 0.75 20.11
C ASP A 229 5.48 1.61 18.82
N PRO A 230 5.66 2.94 18.94
CA PRO A 230 5.69 3.82 17.76
C PRO A 230 6.90 3.59 16.85
N ASP A 231 7.98 3.01 17.35
CA ASP A 231 9.20 2.76 16.55
C ASP A 231 9.03 1.55 15.63
N LEU A 232 8.01 0.74 15.86
CA LEU A 232 7.64 -0.39 15.00
C LEU A 232 6.65 0.00 13.90
N PHE A 233 6.07 1.19 13.99
CA PHE A 233 5.07 1.66 13.06
C PHE A 233 5.73 2.27 11.82
N GLU A 234 5.44 1.71 10.65
CA GLU A 234 6.02 2.19 9.40
C GLU A 234 5.42 3.54 8.97
N VAL A 235 6.25 4.43 8.48
CA VAL A 235 5.83 5.69 7.86
C VAL A 235 6.40 5.75 6.46
N ILE A 236 5.52 5.77 5.45
CA ILE A 236 5.87 5.61 4.04
C ILE A 236 5.25 6.75 3.22
N PRO A 237 5.91 7.91 3.10
CA PRO A 237 5.45 8.98 2.19
C PRO A 237 5.39 8.51 0.75
N PHE A 238 4.21 8.62 0.14
CA PHE A 238 3.88 8.10 -1.18
C PHE A 238 3.94 9.20 -2.24
N ALA A 239 4.33 8.87 -3.48
CA ALA A 239 4.51 9.81 -4.58
C ALA A 239 5.45 10.98 -4.21
N SER A 240 6.55 10.66 -3.54
CA SER A 240 7.53 11.64 -3.09
C SER A 240 8.46 12.08 -4.21
N ILE A 241 8.93 13.33 -4.12
CA ILE A 241 9.97 13.83 -5.02
C ILE A 241 11.33 13.31 -4.52
N PRO A 242 12.18 12.74 -5.40
CA PRO A 242 13.51 12.24 -5.04
C PRO A 242 14.54 13.37 -4.93
N ASP A 243 14.39 14.20 -3.90
CA ASP A 243 15.30 15.32 -3.59
C ASP A 243 16.10 15.01 -2.33
N HIS A 244 17.43 15.22 -2.35
CA HIS A 244 18.34 14.87 -1.25
C HIS A 244 17.93 15.53 0.07
N GLY A 245 17.65 16.83 0.06
CA GLY A 245 17.27 17.58 1.27
C GLY A 245 15.94 17.06 1.85
N LYS A 246 14.99 16.73 0.99
CA LYS A 246 13.73 16.11 1.39
C LYS A 246 13.92 14.72 1.99
N LEU A 247 14.78 13.91 1.39
CA LEU A 247 15.10 12.57 1.89
C LEU A 247 15.85 12.61 3.22
N ASP A 248 16.73 13.60 3.45
CA ASP A 248 17.38 13.85 4.73
C ASP A 248 16.37 14.24 5.80
N HIS A 249 15.46 15.16 5.44
CA HIS A 249 14.36 15.55 6.33
C HIS A 249 13.50 14.32 6.72
N TYR A 250 13.13 13.48 5.79
CA TYR A 250 12.38 12.26 6.08
C TYR A 250 13.14 11.30 7.00
N GLN A 251 14.42 11.12 6.76
CA GLN A 251 15.25 10.29 7.61
C GLN A 251 15.31 10.84 9.04
N GLY A 252 15.44 12.16 9.22
CA GLY A 252 15.39 12.83 10.51
C GLY A 252 14.05 12.69 11.23
N LEU A 253 12.95 12.52 10.50
CA LEU A 253 11.63 12.25 11.05
C LEU A 253 11.39 10.77 11.42
N GLY A 254 12.31 9.86 11.08
CA GLY A 254 12.14 8.42 11.29
C GLY A 254 11.22 7.77 10.26
N VAL A 255 11.14 8.33 9.04
CA VAL A 255 10.47 7.69 7.90
C VAL A 255 11.18 6.37 7.57
N THR A 256 10.42 5.29 7.45
CA THR A 256 10.95 3.94 7.25
C THR A 256 11.22 3.62 5.79
N GLU A 257 10.39 4.18 4.91
CA GLU A 257 10.47 4.00 3.46
C GLU A 257 9.93 5.25 2.76
N THR A 258 10.39 5.56 1.55
CA THR A 258 9.77 6.56 0.69
C THR A 258 9.54 5.98 -0.70
N VAL A 259 8.40 6.33 -1.30
CA VAL A 259 7.96 5.78 -2.59
C VAL A 259 7.91 6.88 -3.63
N PHE A 260 8.65 6.71 -4.72
CA PHE A 260 8.70 7.65 -5.84
C PHE A 260 7.66 7.28 -6.91
N ASP A 261 7.07 8.28 -7.58
CA ASP A 261 6.08 8.05 -8.64
C ASP A 261 6.79 7.83 -9.99
N LEU A 262 6.43 6.76 -10.68
CA LEU A 262 6.84 6.49 -12.04
C LEU A 262 5.70 6.86 -13.02
N PRO A 263 6.01 7.34 -14.22
CA PRO A 263 4.99 7.56 -15.24
C PRO A 263 4.34 6.24 -15.64
N SER A 264 3.02 6.22 -15.82
CA SER A 264 2.31 5.10 -16.45
C SER A 264 2.51 5.22 -17.97
N ALA A 265 3.63 4.69 -18.45
CA ALA A 265 4.12 4.92 -19.81
C ALA A 265 4.87 3.67 -20.34
N PRO A 266 5.15 3.60 -21.64
CA PRO A 266 5.96 2.54 -22.22
C PRO A 266 7.37 2.46 -21.61
N ARG A 267 7.99 1.29 -21.78
CA ARG A 267 9.32 0.94 -21.28
C ARG A 267 10.37 2.04 -21.46
N ASP A 268 10.45 2.60 -22.65
CA ASP A 268 11.50 3.56 -23.02
C ASP A 268 11.35 4.93 -22.33
N GLU A 269 10.20 5.21 -21.78
CA GLU A 269 9.95 6.40 -20.94
C GLU A 269 10.14 6.09 -19.44
N VAL A 270 9.77 4.90 -18.99
CA VAL A 270 9.85 4.50 -17.58
C VAL A 270 11.28 4.23 -17.14
N LEU A 271 12.04 3.42 -17.90
CA LEU A 271 13.37 2.99 -17.48
C LEU A 271 14.35 4.17 -17.24
N PRO A 272 14.41 5.22 -18.08
CA PRO A 272 15.27 6.37 -17.79
C PRO A 272 14.89 7.13 -16.51
N VAL A 273 13.59 7.14 -16.13
CA VAL A 273 13.15 7.72 -14.84
C VAL A 273 13.65 6.86 -13.69
N LEU A 274 13.50 5.54 -13.82
CA LEU A 274 13.95 4.57 -12.82
C LEU A 274 15.46 4.61 -12.63
N ASP A 275 16.25 4.78 -13.72
CA ASP A 275 17.71 4.94 -13.67
C ASP A 275 18.11 6.19 -12.84
N ARG A 276 17.42 7.31 -13.02
CA ARG A 276 17.66 8.51 -12.21
C ARG A 276 17.37 8.29 -10.72
N TYR A 277 16.29 7.57 -10.40
CA TYR A 277 15.97 7.25 -9.00
C TYR A 277 17.02 6.32 -8.38
N ALA A 278 17.45 5.30 -9.13
CA ALA A 278 18.50 4.40 -8.70
C ALA A 278 19.82 5.13 -8.43
N ALA A 279 20.19 6.08 -9.27
CA ALA A 279 21.41 6.90 -9.08
C ALA A 279 21.36 7.67 -7.74
N ILE A 280 20.23 8.34 -7.43
CA ILE A 280 20.05 9.06 -6.17
C ILE A 280 20.15 8.11 -4.97
N VAL A 281 19.57 6.92 -5.07
CA VAL A 281 19.62 5.91 -3.99
C VAL A 281 21.04 5.40 -3.78
N ALA A 282 21.79 5.14 -4.87
CA ALA A 282 23.17 4.69 -4.82
C ALA A 282 24.13 5.74 -4.21
N GLU A 283 23.98 7.02 -4.57
CA GLU A 283 24.73 8.13 -3.97
C GLU A 283 24.53 8.17 -2.44
N ARG A 284 23.29 8.07 -1.98
CA ARG A 284 22.94 8.07 -0.55
C ARG A 284 23.48 6.84 0.20
N ALA A 285 23.53 5.68 -0.43
CA ALA A 285 24.14 4.50 0.14
C ALA A 285 25.66 4.67 0.30
N GLY A 286 26.33 5.26 -0.69
CA GLY A 286 27.77 5.55 -0.67
C GLY A 286 28.16 6.57 0.43
N ASP A 287 27.34 7.57 0.68
CA ASP A 287 27.58 8.56 1.73
C ASP A 287 27.47 7.96 3.14
N ARG A 288 26.52 7.04 3.35
CA ARG A 288 26.38 6.32 4.64
C ARG A 288 27.56 5.38 4.94
N ALA A 289 28.24 4.87 3.92
CA ALA A 289 29.40 3.99 4.10
C ALA A 289 30.68 4.77 4.42
N ARG A 290 30.68 6.10 4.22
CA ARG A 290 31.82 7.00 4.43
C ARG A 290 31.76 7.82 5.73
N GLY A 291 30.61 7.90 6.38
CA GLY A 291 30.38 8.63 7.64
C GLY A 291 30.18 7.70 8.81
#